data_d8c6e9de27c1d6400ef47d891026995c
#
_entry.id   d8c6e9de27c1d6400ef47d891026995c
#
_cell.length_a   1.000
_cell.length_b   1.000
_cell.length_c   1.000
_cell.angle_alpha   90.00
_cell.angle_beta   90.00
_cell.angle_gamma   90.00
#
_symmetry.space_group_name_H-M   'P 1'
#
loop_
_entity.id
_entity.type
_entity.pdbx_description
1 polymer ?
#
loop_
_entity_poly.entity_id
_entity_poly.type
_entity_poly.pdbx_seq_one_letter_code
_entity_poly.pdbx_strand_id
1 'polypeptide(L)'
;MIAAMAEGSSRITNFSTSVDCAATLACLEQLGVSIERDGGDLLIHGVGLNGLRAPAAPLDCRNSGTTMRLLAGILAGQNFKTELTGDEFLRSRPMQRIIEPLEMMGARISSHEGRAPLAIEGRRRLHAITYKLLVASAQVKSCVLLAGLNAEAQTEVIENEPTRDHTERMLRWFDVPIETGKAEREGKAAHFAAVSGPARFVAREVSIPGDISSAAYFIAAAALMPNSSIEIDNVGLNPTRTSFLNQLRALGFEARVTEAREQSNEPVGLVGVHGAEEPRLPADLQQPFLIDGLAIAQLIDELPLLAVVGSQIEGGLEIRDAAELRVKESDRIATTADGLRAMGVEVEEFDDGLRIAGPARLRGAEIDSHGDHRIAMAFSVAGLIAEGRTEIKDADCVAVSFPEFFGLLDSVIE
;
A
#
# COMPACT_ATOMS: atom_id res chain seq x y z
N MET A 1 4.10 6.02 -13.43
CA MET A 1 5.44 6.63 -13.18
C MET A 1 6.53 5.96 -14.03
N ILE A 2 6.84 4.67 -13.88
CA ILE A 2 7.91 4.00 -14.67
C ILE A 2 7.63 4.10 -16.17
N ALA A 3 6.40 3.82 -16.63
CA ALA A 3 6.00 3.98 -18.01
C ALA A 3 6.21 5.41 -18.58
N ALA A 4 6.03 6.44 -17.73
CA ALA A 4 6.28 7.83 -18.12
C ALA A 4 7.77 8.14 -18.38
N MET A 5 8.66 7.40 -17.72
CA MET A 5 10.12 7.51 -17.89
C MET A 5 10.69 6.57 -18.95
N ALA A 6 9.90 5.67 -19.51
CA ALA A 6 10.30 4.80 -20.63
C ALA A 6 10.36 5.57 -21.96
N GLU A 7 11.04 5.02 -22.95
CA GLU A 7 11.00 5.51 -24.34
C GLU A 7 9.91 4.75 -25.12
N GLY A 8 8.94 5.47 -25.70
CA GLY A 8 7.82 4.89 -26.44
C GLY A 8 6.50 4.94 -25.67
N SER A 9 5.52 4.12 -26.07
CA SER A 9 4.17 4.14 -25.52
C SER A 9 3.84 2.84 -24.81
N SER A 10 3.39 2.92 -23.56
CA SER A 10 2.96 1.80 -22.75
C SER A 10 1.43 1.75 -22.66
N ARG A 11 0.82 0.63 -23.04
CA ARG A 11 -0.57 0.35 -22.71
C ARG A 11 -0.64 -0.27 -21.31
N ILE A 12 -1.47 0.31 -20.47
CA ILE A 12 -1.72 -0.20 -19.11
C ILE A 12 -3.18 -0.58 -19.01
N THR A 13 -3.46 -1.86 -18.77
CA THR A 13 -4.82 -2.39 -18.63
C THR A 13 -5.20 -2.58 -17.17
N ASN A 14 -6.49 -2.51 -16.88
CA ASN A 14 -7.04 -2.63 -15.52
C ASN A 14 -6.44 -1.59 -14.55
N PHE A 15 -6.37 -0.33 -14.99
CA PHE A 15 -5.86 0.75 -14.16
C PHE A 15 -6.88 1.16 -13.10
N SER A 16 -6.42 1.39 -11.87
CA SER A 16 -7.30 1.79 -10.75
C SER A 16 -7.93 3.16 -10.97
N THR A 17 -9.23 3.27 -10.70
CA THR A 17 -10.02 4.51 -10.73
C THR A 17 -9.87 5.34 -9.46
N SER A 18 -9.06 4.90 -8.49
CA SER A 18 -8.86 5.55 -7.19
C SER A 18 -8.34 6.98 -7.32
N VAL A 19 -8.72 7.83 -6.36
CA VAL A 19 -8.28 9.23 -6.29
C VAL A 19 -6.77 9.34 -6.20
N ASP A 20 -6.10 8.43 -5.48
CA ASP A 20 -4.64 8.36 -5.38
C ASP A 20 -3.97 8.13 -6.73
N CYS A 21 -4.50 7.20 -7.52
CA CYS A 21 -3.98 6.94 -8.87
C CYS A 21 -4.26 8.10 -9.82
N ALA A 22 -5.44 8.72 -9.73
CA ALA A 22 -5.79 9.92 -10.51
C ALA A 22 -4.86 11.10 -10.20
N ALA A 23 -4.46 11.30 -8.93
CA ALA A 23 -3.49 12.32 -8.54
C ALA A 23 -2.13 12.09 -9.21
N THR A 24 -1.67 10.82 -9.28
CA THR A 24 -0.43 10.47 -9.99
C THR A 24 -0.51 10.84 -11.48
N LEU A 25 -1.62 10.51 -12.17
CA LEU A 25 -1.79 10.85 -13.59
C LEU A 25 -1.79 12.36 -13.80
N ALA A 26 -2.53 13.11 -12.98
CA ALA A 26 -2.59 14.57 -13.07
C ALA A 26 -1.20 15.22 -12.87
N CYS A 27 -0.40 14.73 -11.93
CA CYS A 27 0.97 15.21 -11.75
C CYS A 27 1.85 14.90 -12.98
N LEU A 28 1.75 13.70 -13.56
CA LEU A 28 2.52 13.33 -14.76
C LEU A 28 2.12 14.16 -15.99
N GLU A 29 0.83 14.44 -16.19
CA GLU A 29 0.33 15.31 -17.25
C GLU A 29 0.89 16.74 -17.11
N GLN A 30 0.93 17.30 -15.89
CA GLN A 30 1.55 18.59 -15.62
C GLN A 30 3.07 18.58 -15.87
N LEU A 31 3.72 17.44 -15.74
CA LEU A 31 5.13 17.24 -16.07
C LEU A 31 5.37 17.01 -17.56
N GLY A 32 4.32 17.09 -18.42
CA GLY A 32 4.41 17.02 -19.87
C GLY A 32 4.28 15.61 -20.46
N VAL A 33 3.84 14.64 -19.67
CA VAL A 33 3.54 13.28 -20.15
C VAL A 33 2.15 13.29 -20.81
N SER A 34 2.06 12.80 -22.06
CA SER A 34 0.77 12.60 -22.73
C SER A 34 0.15 11.27 -22.29
N ILE A 35 -1.10 11.33 -21.83
CA ILE A 35 -1.84 10.16 -21.33
C ILE A 35 -3.21 10.14 -22.00
N GLU A 36 -3.48 9.07 -22.75
CA GLU A 36 -4.78 8.81 -23.37
C GLU A 36 -5.54 7.80 -22.49
N ARG A 37 -6.85 8.00 -22.34
CA ARG A 37 -7.75 7.15 -21.56
C ARG A 37 -8.73 6.47 -22.51
N ASP A 38 -8.80 5.13 -22.41
CA ASP A 38 -9.70 4.29 -23.21
C ASP A 38 -10.42 3.30 -22.28
N GLY A 39 -11.62 3.68 -21.81
CA GLY A 39 -12.32 2.91 -20.78
C GLY A 39 -11.50 2.83 -19.49
N GLY A 40 -11.22 1.58 -19.05
CA GLY A 40 -10.35 1.31 -17.90
C GLY A 40 -8.87 1.22 -18.22
N ASP A 41 -8.48 1.44 -19.50
CA ASP A 41 -7.10 1.35 -19.96
C ASP A 41 -6.47 2.73 -20.13
N LEU A 42 -5.14 2.77 -20.05
CA LEU A 42 -4.36 3.96 -20.32
C LEU A 42 -3.31 3.70 -21.38
N LEU A 43 -3.09 4.67 -22.28
CA LEU A 43 -1.91 4.72 -23.13
C LEU A 43 -1.03 5.87 -22.66
N ILE A 44 0.14 5.54 -22.13
CA ILE A 44 1.11 6.50 -21.58
C ILE A 44 2.25 6.66 -22.59
N HIS A 45 2.41 7.86 -23.14
CA HIS A 45 3.52 8.21 -24.02
C HIS A 45 4.71 8.64 -23.16
N GLY A 46 5.61 7.69 -22.94
CA GLY A 46 6.79 7.92 -22.12
C GLY A 46 7.76 8.89 -22.77
N VAL A 47 8.35 9.75 -21.96
CA VAL A 47 9.24 10.84 -22.40
C VAL A 47 10.72 10.57 -22.13
N GLY A 48 11.04 9.36 -21.65
CA GLY A 48 12.38 9.01 -21.18
C GLY A 48 12.74 9.66 -19.86
N LEU A 49 13.85 9.24 -19.25
CA LEU A 49 14.28 9.71 -17.92
C LEU A 49 14.45 11.23 -17.81
N ASN A 50 14.77 11.90 -18.91
CA ASN A 50 15.11 13.33 -18.93
C ASN A 50 14.10 14.19 -19.71
N GLY A 51 12.97 13.62 -20.11
CA GLY A 51 11.98 14.29 -20.96
C GLY A 51 10.89 15.02 -20.20
N LEU A 52 10.82 14.87 -18.88
CA LEU A 52 9.88 15.61 -18.06
C LEU A 52 10.15 17.12 -18.11
N ARG A 53 9.10 17.91 -17.99
CA ARG A 53 9.14 19.38 -18.07
C ARG A 53 8.78 20.01 -16.74
N ALA A 54 9.33 21.18 -16.47
CA ALA A 54 8.96 21.96 -15.29
C ALA A 54 7.46 22.26 -15.31
N PRO A 55 6.70 21.94 -14.25
CA PRO A 55 5.29 22.28 -14.18
C PRO A 55 5.09 23.78 -13.98
N ALA A 56 3.94 24.31 -14.44
CA ALA A 56 3.62 25.72 -14.28
C ALA A 56 3.11 26.09 -12.86
N ALA A 57 2.72 25.11 -12.06
CA ALA A 57 2.18 25.25 -10.71
C ALA A 57 2.66 24.10 -9.83
N PRO A 58 2.53 24.20 -8.49
CA PRO A 58 2.77 23.07 -7.60
C PRO A 58 1.98 21.83 -8.00
N LEU A 59 2.61 20.67 -7.90
CA LEU A 59 2.01 19.37 -8.16
C LEU A 59 1.18 18.94 -6.95
N ASP A 60 -0.13 18.87 -7.11
CA ASP A 60 -1.04 18.45 -6.05
C ASP A 60 -1.17 16.92 -6.02
N CYS A 61 -0.57 16.31 -5.02
CA CYS A 61 -0.65 14.88 -4.74
C CYS A 61 -1.94 14.48 -4.00
N ARG A 62 -2.84 15.42 -3.70
CA ARG A 62 -4.05 15.23 -2.89
C ARG A 62 -3.72 14.55 -1.57
N ASN A 63 -4.30 13.35 -1.29
CA ASN A 63 -3.98 12.55 -0.09
C ASN A 63 -2.89 11.51 -0.33
N SER A 64 -2.40 11.37 -1.57
CA SER A 64 -1.52 10.28 -1.98
C SER A 64 -0.07 10.43 -1.49
N GLY A 65 0.24 9.80 -0.37
CA GLY A 65 1.62 9.70 0.12
C GLY A 65 2.53 8.92 -0.84
N THR A 66 1.98 7.96 -1.59
CA THR A 66 2.71 7.22 -2.63
C THR A 66 3.10 8.14 -3.77
N THR A 67 2.16 8.92 -4.31
CA THR A 67 2.43 9.88 -5.38
C THR A 67 3.54 10.83 -4.97
N MET A 68 3.42 11.47 -3.82
CA MET A 68 4.41 12.44 -3.33
C MET A 68 5.80 11.82 -3.16
N ARG A 69 5.90 10.68 -2.49
CA ARG A 69 7.20 10.07 -2.18
C ARG A 69 7.92 9.52 -3.41
N LEU A 70 7.19 8.85 -4.30
CA LEU A 70 7.79 8.26 -5.49
C LEU A 70 8.14 9.34 -6.53
N LEU A 71 7.27 10.34 -6.73
CA LEU A 71 7.58 11.47 -7.62
C LEU A 71 8.77 12.28 -7.10
N ALA A 72 8.92 12.47 -5.78
CA ALA A 72 10.09 13.15 -5.24
C ALA A 72 11.40 12.49 -5.69
N GLY A 73 11.46 11.14 -5.70
CA GLY A 73 12.61 10.40 -6.22
C GLY A 73 12.87 10.66 -7.71
N ILE A 74 11.83 10.65 -8.53
CA ILE A 74 11.93 10.94 -9.97
C ILE A 74 12.39 12.38 -10.21
N LEU A 75 11.78 13.34 -9.49
CA LEU A 75 12.02 14.77 -9.65
C LEU A 75 13.40 15.20 -9.15
N ALA A 76 13.96 14.50 -8.16
CA ALA A 76 15.33 14.72 -7.72
C ALA A 76 16.36 14.57 -8.86
N GLY A 77 16.08 13.71 -9.85
CA GLY A 77 16.91 13.49 -11.05
C GLY A 77 16.65 14.48 -12.19
N GLN A 78 15.71 15.43 -12.05
CA GLN A 78 15.37 16.39 -13.11
C GLN A 78 16.14 17.70 -12.95
N ASN A 79 16.36 18.43 -14.06
CA ASN A 79 17.12 19.68 -14.07
C ASN A 79 16.20 20.92 -14.02
N PHE A 80 15.24 20.91 -13.10
CA PHE A 80 14.32 22.04 -12.85
C PHE A 80 13.85 22.05 -11.39
N LYS A 81 13.22 23.16 -11.02
CA LYS A 81 12.56 23.29 -9.71
C LYS A 81 11.09 22.92 -9.81
N THR A 82 10.60 22.25 -8.78
CA THR A 82 9.18 21.92 -8.66
C THR A 82 8.77 21.87 -7.20
N GLU A 83 7.48 22.01 -6.94
CA GLU A 83 6.91 21.88 -5.60
C GLU A 83 5.88 20.76 -5.60
N LEU A 84 5.94 19.89 -4.59
CA LEU A 84 4.94 18.87 -4.30
C LEU A 84 4.13 19.31 -3.08
N THR A 85 2.80 19.27 -3.21
CA THR A 85 1.86 19.59 -2.13
C THR A 85 0.74 18.56 -2.09
N GLY A 86 -0.21 18.73 -1.20
CA GLY A 86 -1.39 17.89 -1.06
C GLY A 86 -2.37 18.47 -0.06
N ASP A 87 -3.36 17.69 0.35
CA ASP A 87 -4.32 18.08 1.36
C ASP A 87 -3.71 18.19 2.76
N GLU A 88 -4.51 18.59 3.75
CA GLU A 88 -4.05 18.78 5.12
C GLU A 88 -3.50 17.49 5.74
N PHE A 89 -4.12 16.35 5.44
CA PHE A 89 -3.66 15.06 5.94
C PHE A 89 -2.31 14.67 5.35
N LEU A 90 -2.11 14.80 4.04
CA LEU A 90 -0.83 14.52 3.42
C LEU A 90 0.26 15.47 3.91
N ARG A 91 -0.08 16.77 4.07
CA ARG A 91 0.87 17.78 4.58
C ARG A 91 1.28 17.54 6.04
N SER A 92 0.46 16.85 6.82
CA SER A 92 0.81 16.49 8.21
C SER A 92 1.80 15.32 8.30
N ARG A 93 1.93 14.50 7.25
CA ARG A 93 2.76 13.30 7.26
C ARG A 93 4.27 13.61 7.20
N PRO A 94 5.12 12.80 7.89
CA PRO A 94 6.56 12.97 7.84
C PRO A 94 7.12 12.63 6.46
N MET A 95 7.92 13.54 5.89
CA MET A 95 8.61 13.38 4.61
C MET A 95 10.14 13.36 4.78
N GLN A 96 10.65 13.57 5.99
CA GLN A 96 12.09 13.55 6.27
C GLN A 96 12.77 12.28 5.79
N ARG A 97 12.06 11.13 5.86
CA ARG A 97 12.55 9.81 5.44
C ARG A 97 12.94 9.72 3.97
N ILE A 98 12.38 10.57 3.11
CA ILE A 98 12.75 10.65 1.68
C ILE A 98 13.65 11.86 1.39
N ILE A 99 13.53 12.95 2.16
CA ILE A 99 14.35 14.13 1.99
C ILE A 99 15.83 13.79 2.19
N GLU A 100 16.15 13.16 3.31
CA GLU A 100 17.51 12.80 3.67
C GLU A 100 18.26 12.01 2.56
N PRO A 101 17.80 10.86 2.09
CA PRO A 101 18.50 10.13 1.04
C PRO A 101 18.57 10.90 -0.28
N LEU A 102 17.56 11.67 -0.65
CA LEU A 102 17.59 12.46 -1.87
C LEU A 102 18.61 13.61 -1.80
N GLU A 103 18.79 14.22 -0.64
CA GLU A 103 19.85 15.23 -0.41
C GLU A 103 21.25 14.59 -0.42
N MET A 104 21.41 13.38 0.14
CA MET A 104 22.65 12.61 0.01
C MET A 104 22.98 12.32 -1.47
N MET A 105 21.96 12.12 -2.32
CA MET A 105 22.11 11.95 -3.76
C MET A 105 22.38 13.28 -4.50
N GLY A 106 22.30 14.42 -3.81
CA GLY A 106 22.67 15.74 -4.32
C GLY A 106 21.51 16.61 -4.80
N ALA A 107 20.26 16.22 -4.60
CA ALA A 107 19.11 17.10 -4.75
C ALA A 107 19.11 18.14 -3.60
N ARG A 108 18.41 19.26 -3.80
CA ARG A 108 18.15 20.24 -2.73
C ARG A 108 16.66 20.27 -2.47
N ILE A 109 16.27 20.04 -1.23
CA ILE A 109 14.85 19.94 -0.86
C ILE A 109 14.57 20.90 0.30
N SER A 110 13.65 21.83 0.10
CA SER A 110 13.12 22.66 1.17
C SER A 110 11.75 22.14 1.60
N SER A 111 11.53 22.07 2.89
CA SER A 111 10.29 21.59 3.49
C SER A 111 9.97 22.41 4.75
N HIS A 112 8.75 22.28 5.26
CA HIS A 112 8.38 22.84 6.55
C HIS A 112 8.50 21.73 7.61
N GLU A 113 9.54 21.77 8.43
CA GLU A 113 9.80 20.78 9.49
C GLU A 113 9.78 19.31 8.99
N GLY A 114 10.34 19.05 7.81
CA GLY A 114 10.34 17.71 7.21
C GLY A 114 8.99 17.24 6.70
N ARG A 115 8.07 18.15 6.40
CA ARG A 115 6.71 17.91 5.89
C ARG A 115 6.45 18.69 4.62
N ALA A 116 5.42 18.33 3.88
CA ALA A 116 4.99 19.06 2.69
C ALA A 116 4.44 20.47 3.02
N PRO A 117 4.57 21.48 2.10
CA PRO A 117 5.05 21.33 0.72
C PRO A 117 6.55 21.04 0.62
N LEU A 118 6.93 20.26 -0.40
CA LEU A 118 8.33 19.96 -0.69
C LEU A 118 8.77 20.71 -1.95
N ALA A 119 9.63 21.71 -1.80
CA ALA A 119 10.26 22.37 -2.93
C ALA A 119 11.56 21.64 -3.28
N ILE A 120 11.57 21.00 -4.45
CA ILE A 120 12.66 20.15 -4.93
C ILE A 120 13.40 20.89 -6.05
N GLU A 121 14.68 21.15 -5.85
CA GLU A 121 15.62 21.55 -6.89
C GLU A 121 16.46 20.32 -7.26
N GLY A 122 16.01 19.65 -8.32
CA GLY A 122 16.64 18.43 -8.82
C GLY A 122 17.91 18.73 -9.60
N ARG A 123 18.69 17.68 -9.84
CA ARG A 123 19.89 17.76 -10.70
C ARG A 123 20.01 16.50 -11.56
N ARG A 124 20.45 16.69 -12.80
CA ARG A 124 20.91 15.57 -13.61
C ARG A 124 22.14 14.95 -12.99
N ARG A 125 22.26 13.63 -13.10
CA ARG A 125 23.37 12.85 -12.57
C ARG A 125 23.47 12.99 -11.05
N LEU A 126 22.54 12.33 -10.38
CA LEU A 126 22.57 12.17 -8.94
C LEU A 126 23.80 11.35 -8.50
N HIS A 127 24.29 11.59 -7.33
CA HIS A 127 25.28 10.71 -6.72
C HIS A 127 24.64 9.37 -6.38
N ALA A 128 25.34 8.29 -6.69
CA ALA A 128 24.96 6.97 -6.23
C ALA A 128 25.24 6.83 -4.74
N ILE A 129 24.32 6.21 -4.01
CA ILE A 129 24.45 5.98 -2.56
C ILE A 129 24.14 4.53 -2.20
N THR A 130 24.67 4.09 -1.08
CA THR A 130 24.15 2.94 -0.33
C THR A 130 23.37 3.49 0.85
N TYR A 131 22.06 3.24 0.88
CA TYR A 131 21.16 3.77 1.90
C TYR A 131 20.51 2.65 2.70
N LYS A 132 20.68 2.68 4.03
CA LYS A 132 20.04 1.74 4.93
C LYS A 132 18.74 2.33 5.46
N LEU A 133 17.63 1.63 5.24
CA LEU A 133 16.34 2.07 5.76
C LEU A 133 16.34 2.08 7.28
N LEU A 134 15.94 3.20 7.87
CA LEU A 134 15.77 3.36 9.32
C LEU A 134 14.50 2.66 9.82
N VAL A 135 13.48 2.61 8.97
CA VAL A 135 12.19 1.92 9.20
C VAL A 135 11.84 1.15 7.95
N ALA A 136 11.19 0.00 8.10
CA ALA A 136 10.70 -0.80 6.98
C ALA A 136 9.67 -0.02 6.17
N SER A 137 10.07 0.54 5.03
CA SER A 137 9.22 1.37 4.16
C SER A 137 9.50 1.14 2.68
N ALA A 138 8.58 0.42 2.02
CA ALA A 138 8.64 0.23 0.57
C ALA A 138 8.62 1.55 -0.22
N GLN A 139 7.94 2.58 0.29
CA GLN A 139 7.87 3.88 -0.38
C GLN A 139 9.22 4.62 -0.35
N VAL A 140 9.95 4.54 0.77
CA VAL A 140 11.31 5.11 0.85
C VAL A 140 12.26 4.35 -0.06
N LYS A 141 12.22 3.01 -0.04
CA LYS A 141 12.99 2.16 -0.95
C LYS A 141 12.71 2.53 -2.41
N SER A 142 11.43 2.56 -2.81
CA SER A 142 11.02 2.92 -4.17
C SER A 142 11.47 4.33 -4.56
N CYS A 143 11.36 5.30 -3.67
CA CYS A 143 11.83 6.67 -3.89
C CYS A 143 13.32 6.70 -4.25
N VAL A 144 14.16 6.04 -3.46
CA VAL A 144 15.62 6.00 -3.66
C VAL A 144 15.99 5.21 -4.92
N LEU A 145 15.32 4.08 -5.20
CA LEU A 145 15.54 3.32 -6.43
C LEU A 145 15.17 4.10 -7.68
N LEU A 146 14.03 4.81 -7.67
CA LEU A 146 13.60 5.66 -8.79
C LEU A 146 14.55 6.85 -9.01
N ALA A 147 15.07 7.45 -7.94
CA ALA A 147 16.14 8.46 -8.04
C ALA A 147 17.43 7.84 -8.60
N GLY A 148 17.77 6.62 -8.16
CA GLY A 148 18.92 5.86 -8.63
C GLY A 148 18.97 5.62 -10.14
N LEU A 149 17.80 5.62 -10.83
CA LEU A 149 17.75 5.53 -12.29
C LEU A 149 18.51 6.70 -12.98
N ASN A 150 18.63 7.84 -12.32
CA ASN A 150 19.38 9.02 -12.79
C ASN A 150 20.76 9.17 -12.13
N ALA A 151 21.21 8.22 -11.33
CA ALA A 151 22.49 8.29 -10.65
C ALA A 151 23.67 7.97 -11.60
N GLU A 152 24.88 8.38 -11.22
CA GLU A 152 26.10 8.16 -12.00
C GLU A 152 26.66 6.73 -11.91
N ALA A 153 26.15 5.94 -10.93
CA ALA A 153 26.59 4.57 -10.66
C ALA A 153 25.45 3.79 -9.98
N GLN A 154 25.77 2.64 -9.39
CA GLN A 154 24.81 1.80 -8.68
C GLN A 154 24.37 2.44 -7.35
N THR A 155 23.05 2.58 -7.18
CA THR A 155 22.41 2.98 -5.92
C THR A 155 21.82 1.75 -5.26
N GLU A 156 22.19 1.49 -4.00
CA GLU A 156 21.74 0.34 -3.22
C GLU A 156 20.88 0.80 -2.04
N VAL A 157 19.75 0.13 -1.82
CA VAL A 157 18.94 0.26 -0.61
C VAL A 157 19.03 -1.01 0.20
N ILE A 158 19.36 -0.88 1.48
CA ILE A 158 19.46 -1.98 2.43
C ILE A 158 18.28 -1.92 3.39
N GLU A 159 17.60 -3.04 3.55
CA GLU A 159 16.49 -3.20 4.48
C GLU A 159 16.75 -4.37 5.43
N ASN A 160 16.56 -4.15 6.74
CA ASN A 160 16.70 -5.23 7.71
C ASN A 160 15.59 -6.27 7.53
N GLU A 161 14.38 -5.77 7.26
CA GLU A 161 13.17 -6.54 7.02
C GLU A 161 12.66 -6.29 5.60
N PRO A 162 12.28 -7.33 4.85
CA PRO A 162 11.84 -7.18 3.48
C PRO A 162 10.53 -6.41 3.42
N THR A 163 10.50 -5.35 2.63
CA THR A 163 9.29 -4.61 2.30
C THR A 163 8.76 -5.02 0.94
N ARG A 164 7.58 -4.48 0.56
CA ARG A 164 6.95 -4.72 -0.76
C ARG A 164 7.93 -4.47 -1.90
N ASP A 165 7.96 -5.37 -2.88
CA ASP A 165 8.96 -5.40 -3.98
C ASP A 165 8.38 -5.06 -5.36
N HIS A 166 7.22 -4.40 -5.41
CA HIS A 166 6.55 -4.05 -6.67
C HIS A 166 7.41 -3.18 -7.58
N THR A 167 8.19 -2.24 -7.02
CA THR A 167 9.09 -1.39 -7.81
C THR A 167 10.18 -2.21 -8.49
N GLU A 168 10.78 -3.15 -7.75
CA GLU A 168 11.81 -4.03 -8.27
C GLU A 168 11.27 -4.95 -9.38
N ARG A 169 10.07 -5.50 -9.18
CA ARG A 169 9.40 -6.33 -10.18
C ARG A 169 9.05 -5.53 -11.43
N MET A 170 8.50 -4.34 -11.27
CA MET A 170 8.16 -3.47 -12.39
C MET A 170 9.40 -2.99 -13.14
N LEU A 171 10.49 -2.64 -12.47
CA LEU A 171 11.74 -2.29 -13.12
C LEU A 171 12.29 -3.45 -13.95
N ARG A 172 12.27 -4.70 -13.43
CA ARG A 172 12.63 -5.90 -14.22
C ARG A 172 11.70 -6.11 -15.41
N TRP A 173 10.41 -5.86 -15.26
CA TRP A 173 9.46 -5.95 -16.36
C TRP A 173 9.79 -4.98 -17.50
N PHE A 174 10.31 -3.81 -17.19
CA PHE A 174 10.80 -2.82 -18.15
C PHE A 174 12.26 -3.05 -18.57
N ASP A 175 12.85 -4.23 -18.31
CA ASP A 175 14.26 -4.58 -18.60
C ASP A 175 15.29 -3.64 -17.95
N VAL A 176 14.94 -2.96 -16.88
CA VAL A 176 15.90 -2.20 -16.08
C VAL A 176 16.68 -3.19 -15.20
N PRO A 177 18.02 -3.24 -15.33
CA PRO A 177 18.83 -4.09 -14.47
C PRO A 177 18.68 -3.69 -12.99
N ILE A 178 18.12 -4.58 -12.20
CA ILE A 178 17.98 -4.43 -10.76
C ILE A 178 18.44 -5.71 -10.07
N GLU A 179 19.36 -5.57 -9.15
CA GLU A 179 19.86 -6.64 -8.31
C GLU A 179 19.08 -6.65 -6.98
N THR A 180 18.67 -7.83 -6.55
CA THR A 180 18.03 -8.00 -5.25
C THR A 180 18.55 -9.27 -4.59
N GLY A 181 18.63 -9.28 -3.27
CA GLY A 181 19.10 -10.46 -2.58
C GLY A 181 19.22 -10.28 -1.08
N LYS A 182 19.90 -11.24 -0.46
CA LYS A 182 20.34 -11.18 0.93
C LYS A 182 21.86 -11.09 0.94
N ALA A 183 22.39 -10.23 1.77
CA ALA A 183 23.81 -10.11 1.99
C ALA A 183 24.08 -9.82 3.46
N GLU A 184 25.26 -10.22 3.92
CA GLU A 184 25.72 -9.80 5.24
C GLU A 184 26.17 -8.34 5.17
N ARG A 185 25.59 -7.51 6.03
CA ARG A 185 25.96 -6.11 6.19
C ARG A 185 26.13 -5.82 7.68
N GLU A 186 27.28 -5.28 8.05
CA GLU A 186 27.61 -4.97 9.46
C GLU A 186 27.44 -6.18 10.41
N GLY A 187 27.75 -7.40 9.92
CA GLY A 187 27.64 -8.64 10.71
C GLY A 187 26.20 -9.16 10.89
N LYS A 188 25.24 -8.61 10.14
CA LYS A 188 23.82 -9.04 10.14
C LYS A 188 23.37 -9.37 8.73
N ALA A 189 22.48 -10.37 8.62
CA ALA A 189 21.79 -10.65 7.37
C ALA A 189 20.80 -9.49 7.08
N ALA A 190 20.89 -8.92 5.89
CA ALA A 190 20.02 -7.86 5.42
C ALA A 190 19.58 -8.14 3.98
N HIS A 191 18.41 -7.63 3.62
CA HIS A 191 17.94 -7.63 2.24
C HIS A 191 18.46 -6.37 1.53
N PHE A 192 18.65 -6.46 0.22
CA PHE A 192 19.01 -5.29 -0.57
C PHE A 192 18.31 -5.28 -1.92
N ALA A 193 18.17 -4.08 -2.47
CA ALA A 193 17.79 -3.81 -3.84
C ALA A 193 18.73 -2.74 -4.40
N ALA A 194 19.29 -2.98 -5.60
CA ALA A 194 20.26 -2.07 -6.20
C ALA A 194 19.95 -1.85 -7.68
N VAL A 195 19.97 -0.60 -8.12
CA VAL A 195 19.75 -0.18 -9.50
C VAL A 195 20.94 0.61 -10.01
N SER A 196 21.33 0.37 -11.26
CA SER A 196 22.43 1.10 -11.90
C SER A 196 21.89 2.19 -12.82
N GLY A 197 22.34 3.41 -12.59
CA GLY A 197 22.06 4.57 -13.45
C GLY A 197 23.28 5.02 -14.25
N PRO A 198 23.08 5.92 -15.26
CA PRO A 198 21.78 6.33 -15.79
C PRO A 198 21.13 5.20 -16.61
N ALA A 199 19.88 4.87 -16.30
CA ALA A 199 19.16 3.80 -16.98
C ALA A 199 18.54 4.28 -18.30
N ARG A 200 18.37 3.36 -19.25
CA ARG A 200 17.55 3.55 -20.45
C ARG A 200 16.69 2.31 -20.64
N PHE A 201 15.43 2.52 -20.86
CA PHE A 201 14.48 1.43 -21.04
C PHE A 201 13.31 1.86 -21.94
N VAL A 202 12.70 0.87 -22.57
CA VAL A 202 11.61 1.09 -23.53
C VAL A 202 10.27 0.76 -22.90
N ALA A 203 9.24 1.34 -23.48
CA ALA A 203 7.86 1.10 -23.11
C ALA A 203 7.48 -0.38 -23.23
N ARG A 204 6.60 -0.84 -22.32
CA ARG A 204 6.02 -2.19 -22.32
C ARG A 204 4.54 -2.13 -21.99
N GLU A 205 3.80 -3.12 -22.44
CA GLU A 205 2.43 -3.35 -21.98
C GLU A 205 2.46 -3.83 -20.53
N VAL A 206 1.54 -3.30 -19.73
CA VAL A 206 1.40 -3.65 -18.31
C VAL A 206 -0.05 -3.98 -18.02
N SER A 207 -0.30 -5.16 -17.52
CA SER A 207 -1.61 -5.55 -16.98
C SER A 207 -1.55 -5.51 -15.46
N ILE A 208 -2.40 -4.68 -14.86
CA ILE A 208 -2.43 -4.49 -13.40
C ILE A 208 -3.28 -5.58 -12.76
N PRO A 209 -2.76 -6.32 -11.78
CA PRO A 209 -3.57 -7.27 -11.01
C PRO A 209 -4.56 -6.55 -10.09
N GLY A 210 -5.61 -7.26 -9.68
CA GLY A 210 -6.49 -6.82 -8.60
C GLY A 210 -5.70 -6.67 -7.28
N ASP A 211 -6.01 -5.62 -6.52
CA ASP A 211 -5.33 -5.37 -5.25
C ASP A 211 -5.79 -6.32 -4.15
N ILE A 212 -4.86 -7.10 -3.60
CA ILE A 212 -5.14 -8.04 -2.50
C ILE A 212 -5.67 -7.33 -1.25
N SER A 213 -5.26 -6.09 -0.96
CA SER A 213 -5.78 -5.32 0.16
C SER A 213 -7.24 -4.92 -0.04
N SER A 214 -7.65 -4.65 -1.28
CA SER A 214 -9.06 -4.41 -1.63
C SER A 214 -9.87 -5.70 -1.57
N ALA A 215 -9.32 -6.80 -2.10
CA ALA A 215 -9.93 -8.13 -2.04
C ALA A 215 -10.10 -8.62 -0.58
N ALA A 216 -9.21 -8.23 0.33
CA ALA A 216 -9.20 -8.67 1.72
C ALA A 216 -10.53 -8.42 2.44
N TYR A 217 -11.24 -7.32 2.13
CA TYR A 217 -12.53 -7.01 2.76
C TYR A 217 -13.61 -8.00 2.35
N PHE A 218 -13.68 -8.37 1.08
CA PHE A 218 -14.62 -9.37 0.57
C PHE A 218 -14.26 -10.78 1.05
N ILE A 219 -12.96 -11.07 1.13
CA ILE A 219 -12.44 -12.33 1.68
C ILE A 219 -12.82 -12.46 3.16
N ALA A 220 -12.63 -11.40 3.96
CA ALA A 220 -13.00 -11.39 5.36
C ALA A 220 -14.52 -11.48 5.54
N ALA A 221 -15.30 -10.73 4.76
CA ALA A 221 -16.76 -10.80 4.80
C ALA A 221 -17.25 -12.23 4.55
N ALA A 222 -16.77 -12.88 3.48
CA ALA A 222 -17.13 -14.26 3.17
C ALA A 222 -16.63 -15.24 4.27
N ALA A 223 -15.44 -15.05 4.81
CA ALA A 223 -14.90 -15.91 5.87
C ALA A 223 -15.74 -15.86 7.17
N LEU A 224 -16.27 -14.67 7.51
CA LEU A 224 -17.03 -14.42 8.74
C LEU A 224 -18.52 -14.71 8.63
N MET A 225 -19.07 -14.79 7.41
CA MET A 225 -20.49 -15.07 7.19
C MET A 225 -20.71 -16.57 6.93
N PRO A 226 -21.46 -17.30 7.79
CA PRO A 226 -21.74 -18.71 7.59
C PRO A 226 -22.42 -18.99 6.24
N ASN A 227 -22.04 -20.11 5.60
CA ASN A 227 -22.59 -20.57 4.34
C ASN A 227 -22.39 -19.63 3.12
N SER A 228 -21.54 -18.62 3.27
CA SER A 228 -21.17 -17.75 2.16
C SER A 228 -20.04 -18.36 1.33
N SER A 229 -19.89 -17.90 0.10
CA SER A 229 -18.78 -18.27 -0.77
C SER A 229 -18.46 -17.15 -1.73
N ILE A 230 -17.18 -16.87 -1.92
CA ILE A 230 -16.71 -15.89 -2.90
C ILE A 230 -15.50 -16.41 -3.65
N GLU A 231 -15.45 -16.11 -4.95
CA GLU A 231 -14.27 -16.29 -5.80
C GLU A 231 -13.88 -14.94 -6.41
N ILE A 232 -12.63 -14.54 -6.26
CA ILE A 232 -12.11 -13.28 -6.78
C ILE A 232 -10.96 -13.61 -7.74
N ASP A 233 -11.16 -13.33 -9.02
CA ASP A 233 -10.14 -13.60 -10.06
C ASP A 233 -9.12 -12.46 -10.16
N ASN A 234 -7.99 -12.79 -10.77
CA ASN A 234 -6.90 -11.87 -11.09
C ASN A 234 -6.35 -11.09 -9.88
N VAL A 235 -6.41 -11.69 -8.70
CA VAL A 235 -5.85 -11.06 -7.47
C VAL A 235 -4.33 -11.13 -7.50
N GLY A 236 -3.69 -10.01 -7.17
CA GLY A 236 -2.22 -9.95 -7.00
C GLY A 236 -1.79 -10.80 -5.80
N LEU A 237 -0.91 -11.77 -6.05
CA LEU A 237 -0.43 -12.74 -5.07
C LEU A 237 1.04 -12.52 -4.71
N ASN A 238 1.50 -11.29 -4.78
CA ASN A 238 2.87 -10.96 -4.38
C ASN A 238 3.13 -11.47 -2.95
N PRO A 239 4.19 -12.28 -2.73
CA PRO A 239 4.46 -12.87 -1.41
C PRO A 239 4.63 -11.85 -0.28
N THR A 240 5.02 -10.61 -0.62
CA THR A 240 5.13 -9.51 0.35
C THR A 240 3.79 -8.88 0.73
N ARG A 241 2.69 -9.34 0.13
CA ARG A 241 1.31 -8.82 0.30
C ARG A 241 0.30 -9.88 0.76
N THR A 242 0.62 -11.17 0.64
CA THR A 242 -0.32 -12.26 0.92
C THR A 242 -0.39 -12.66 2.39
N SER A 243 0.25 -11.94 3.27
CA SER A 243 0.26 -12.25 4.72
C SER A 243 -1.14 -12.29 5.32
N PHE A 244 -2.09 -11.48 4.83
CA PHE A 244 -3.48 -11.54 5.26
C PHE A 244 -4.10 -12.92 5.02
N LEU A 245 -3.91 -13.53 3.84
CA LEU A 245 -4.40 -14.89 3.55
C LEU A 245 -3.75 -15.94 4.47
N ASN A 246 -2.47 -15.74 4.80
CA ASN A 246 -1.75 -16.64 5.69
C ASN A 246 -2.30 -16.54 7.13
N GLN A 247 -2.62 -15.33 7.61
CA GLN A 247 -3.24 -15.14 8.93
C GLN A 247 -4.63 -15.77 8.97
N LEU A 248 -5.48 -15.57 7.96
CA LEU A 248 -6.79 -16.22 7.91
C LEU A 248 -6.68 -17.75 7.99
N ARG A 249 -5.73 -18.34 7.23
CA ARG A 249 -5.48 -19.80 7.29
C ARG A 249 -5.00 -20.24 8.67
N ALA A 250 -4.09 -19.46 9.30
CA ALA A 250 -3.61 -19.75 10.65
C ALA A 250 -4.74 -19.68 11.68
N LEU A 251 -5.75 -18.84 11.45
CA LEU A 251 -6.97 -18.72 12.25
C LEU A 251 -8.05 -19.76 11.87
N GLY A 252 -7.74 -20.72 11.00
CA GLY A 252 -8.63 -21.82 10.66
C GLY A 252 -9.64 -21.53 9.56
N PHE A 253 -9.60 -20.38 8.90
CA PHE A 253 -10.46 -20.06 7.77
C PHE A 253 -9.97 -20.73 6.47
N GLU A 254 -10.90 -21.19 5.65
CA GLU A 254 -10.57 -21.78 4.34
C GLU A 254 -10.40 -20.69 3.27
N ALA A 255 -9.17 -20.23 3.05
CA ALA A 255 -8.81 -19.36 1.94
C ALA A 255 -7.91 -20.13 0.95
N ARG A 256 -8.39 -20.37 -0.26
CA ARG A 256 -7.69 -21.14 -1.30
C ARG A 256 -7.17 -20.22 -2.39
N VAL A 257 -6.04 -20.56 -2.96
CA VAL A 257 -5.47 -19.90 -4.14
C VAL A 257 -5.37 -20.95 -5.24
N THR A 258 -5.93 -20.64 -6.39
CA THR A 258 -5.89 -21.47 -7.58
C THR A 258 -5.51 -20.65 -8.81
N GLU A 259 -5.26 -21.29 -9.94
CA GLU A 259 -4.92 -20.63 -11.21
C GLU A 259 -3.75 -19.63 -11.13
N ALA A 260 -2.78 -19.93 -10.29
CA ALA A 260 -1.61 -19.07 -10.11
C ALA A 260 -0.83 -18.95 -11.44
N ARG A 261 -0.59 -17.71 -11.88
CA ARG A 261 0.14 -17.36 -13.10
C ARG A 261 0.97 -16.11 -12.88
N GLU A 262 1.81 -15.76 -13.83
CA GLU A 262 2.57 -14.52 -13.83
C GLU A 262 1.97 -13.51 -14.82
N GLN A 263 1.84 -12.24 -14.40
CA GLN A 263 1.30 -11.15 -15.19
C GLN A 263 2.14 -9.89 -14.94
N SER A 264 2.80 -9.38 -16.00
CA SER A 264 3.68 -8.22 -15.88
C SER A 264 4.71 -8.33 -14.73
N ASN A 265 5.30 -9.52 -14.56
CA ASN A 265 6.24 -9.89 -13.50
C ASN A 265 5.64 -9.86 -12.07
N GLU A 266 4.31 -9.90 -11.95
CA GLU A 266 3.62 -10.07 -10.67
C GLU A 266 2.87 -11.41 -10.66
N PRO A 267 2.93 -12.18 -9.58
CA PRO A 267 2.11 -13.37 -9.45
C PRO A 267 0.66 -12.98 -9.22
N VAL A 268 -0.24 -13.65 -9.93
CA VAL A 268 -1.69 -13.45 -9.83
C VAL A 268 -2.41 -14.79 -9.77
N GLY A 269 -3.64 -14.79 -9.30
CA GLY A 269 -4.47 -16.00 -9.29
C GLY A 269 -5.89 -15.73 -8.84
N LEU A 270 -6.66 -16.82 -8.72
CA LEU A 270 -8.01 -16.82 -8.19
C LEU A 270 -7.95 -17.12 -6.68
N VAL A 271 -8.60 -16.28 -5.88
CA VAL A 271 -8.75 -16.48 -4.43
C VAL A 271 -10.19 -16.89 -4.14
N GLY A 272 -10.38 -18.11 -3.62
CA GLY A 272 -11.67 -18.63 -3.19
C GLY A 272 -11.74 -18.72 -1.66
N VAL A 273 -12.87 -18.33 -1.09
CA VAL A 273 -13.14 -18.41 0.36
C VAL A 273 -14.55 -18.94 0.60
N HIS A 274 -14.67 -19.80 1.60
CA HIS A 274 -15.95 -20.31 2.08
C HIS A 274 -16.09 -19.99 3.56
N GLY A 275 -17.24 -19.42 3.94
CA GLY A 275 -17.61 -19.19 5.32
C GLY A 275 -18.06 -20.47 6.00
N ALA A 276 -17.43 -20.79 7.12
CA ALA A 276 -17.82 -21.90 7.98
C ALA A 276 -18.82 -21.45 9.04
N GLU A 277 -19.72 -22.35 9.50
CA GLU A 277 -20.60 -22.07 10.66
C GLU A 277 -19.78 -21.78 11.91
N GLU A 278 -18.67 -22.51 12.09
CA GLU A 278 -17.69 -22.26 13.16
C GLU A 278 -16.27 -22.42 12.56
N PRO A 279 -15.39 -21.42 12.65
CA PRO A 279 -14.00 -21.58 12.27
C PRO A 279 -13.37 -22.70 13.09
N ARG A 280 -12.73 -23.67 12.45
CA ARG A 280 -11.98 -24.72 13.15
C ARG A 280 -10.61 -24.17 13.55
N LEU A 281 -10.54 -23.59 14.73
CA LEU A 281 -9.27 -23.14 15.27
C LEU A 281 -8.33 -24.35 15.48
N PRO A 282 -7.04 -24.23 15.14
CA PRO A 282 -6.05 -25.22 15.50
C PRO A 282 -6.03 -25.44 17.04
N ALA A 283 -6.00 -26.71 17.47
CA ALA A 283 -6.08 -27.06 18.89
C ALA A 283 -4.90 -26.51 19.76
N ASP A 284 -3.79 -26.19 19.09
CA ASP A 284 -2.57 -25.64 19.66
C ASP A 284 -2.42 -24.12 19.45
N LEU A 285 -3.48 -23.46 18.97
CA LEU A 285 -3.45 -22.01 18.76
C LEU A 285 -3.25 -21.28 20.09
N GLN A 286 -2.20 -20.48 20.15
CA GLN A 286 -1.94 -19.62 21.31
C GLN A 286 -3.03 -18.56 21.44
N GLN A 287 -3.55 -18.34 22.61
CA GLN A 287 -4.61 -17.38 22.90
C GLN A 287 -4.12 -16.27 23.86
N PRO A 288 -4.36 -14.99 23.55
CA PRO A 288 -4.88 -14.49 22.28
C PRO A 288 -3.92 -14.81 21.11
N PHE A 289 -4.45 -14.87 19.89
CA PHE A 289 -3.60 -15.02 18.72
C PHE A 289 -2.74 -13.77 18.52
N LEU A 290 -1.43 -13.92 18.53
CA LEU A 290 -0.50 -12.79 18.47
C LEU A 290 -0.02 -12.52 17.03
N ILE A 291 -0.13 -11.26 16.59
CA ILE A 291 0.47 -10.73 15.36
C ILE A 291 1.49 -9.67 15.78
N ASP A 292 2.76 -9.92 15.51
CA ASP A 292 3.86 -9.03 15.87
C ASP A 292 5.01 -9.08 14.84
N GLY A 293 6.05 -8.33 15.11
CA GLY A 293 7.34 -8.39 14.41
C GLY A 293 7.21 -8.21 12.91
N LEU A 294 7.76 -9.17 12.16
CA LEU A 294 7.85 -9.12 10.69
C LEU A 294 6.50 -9.06 9.97
N ALA A 295 5.48 -9.68 10.56
CA ALA A 295 4.15 -9.71 9.97
C ALA A 295 3.52 -8.32 9.88
N ILE A 296 3.83 -7.43 10.82
CA ILE A 296 3.24 -6.09 10.89
C ILE A 296 3.51 -5.27 9.62
N ALA A 297 4.75 -5.24 9.14
CA ALA A 297 5.09 -4.48 7.93
C ALA A 297 4.35 -4.97 6.68
N GLN A 298 4.02 -6.26 6.63
CA GLN A 298 3.31 -6.90 5.52
C GLN A 298 1.79 -6.77 5.63
N LEU A 299 1.27 -6.55 6.85
CA LEU A 299 -0.16 -6.48 7.18
C LEU A 299 -0.64 -5.08 7.52
N ILE A 300 0.23 -4.08 7.47
CA ILE A 300 -0.02 -2.75 8.03
C ILE A 300 -1.34 -2.12 7.56
N ASP A 301 -1.78 -2.45 6.36
CA ASP A 301 -3.01 -1.93 5.78
C ASP A 301 -4.24 -2.81 6.11
N GLU A 302 -4.04 -4.07 6.46
CA GLU A 302 -5.09 -5.04 6.79
C GLU A 302 -5.30 -5.21 8.31
N LEU A 303 -4.47 -4.60 9.17
CA LEU A 303 -4.59 -4.74 10.63
C LEU A 303 -5.94 -4.29 11.20
N PRO A 304 -6.58 -3.19 10.73
CA PRO A 304 -7.93 -2.85 11.19
C PRO A 304 -8.97 -3.92 10.83
N LEU A 305 -8.86 -4.53 9.65
CA LEU A 305 -9.73 -5.63 9.23
C LEU A 305 -9.46 -6.90 10.04
N LEU A 306 -8.19 -7.21 10.31
CA LEU A 306 -7.82 -8.35 11.18
C LEU A 306 -8.29 -8.16 12.62
N ALA A 307 -8.38 -6.92 13.10
CA ALA A 307 -8.99 -6.63 14.40
C ALA A 307 -10.49 -6.99 14.43
N VAL A 308 -11.21 -6.71 13.33
CA VAL A 308 -12.61 -7.16 13.16
C VAL A 308 -12.69 -8.69 13.14
N VAL A 309 -11.83 -9.37 12.34
CA VAL A 309 -11.75 -10.84 12.33
C VAL A 309 -11.45 -11.37 13.74
N GLY A 310 -10.48 -10.77 14.43
CA GLY A 310 -10.06 -11.13 15.77
C GLY A 310 -11.19 -11.07 16.81
N SER A 311 -12.13 -10.16 16.63
CA SER A 311 -13.31 -10.06 17.52
C SER A 311 -14.28 -11.25 17.39
N GLN A 312 -14.13 -12.08 16.34
CA GLN A 312 -15.01 -13.22 16.05
C GLN A 312 -14.39 -14.59 16.39
N ILE A 313 -13.12 -14.61 16.81
CA ILE A 313 -12.41 -15.86 17.13
C ILE A 313 -12.29 -16.10 18.63
N GLU A 314 -12.32 -17.38 19.03
CA GLU A 314 -12.11 -17.79 20.42
C GLU A 314 -10.72 -17.34 20.90
N GLY A 315 -10.66 -16.76 22.11
CA GLY A 315 -9.44 -16.19 22.69
C GLY A 315 -9.01 -14.84 22.13
N GLY A 316 -9.61 -14.38 21.04
CA GLY A 316 -9.34 -13.05 20.49
C GLY A 316 -7.99 -12.89 19.80
N LEU A 317 -7.59 -11.65 19.58
CA LEU A 317 -6.40 -11.26 18.82
C LEU A 317 -5.59 -10.22 19.58
N GLU A 318 -4.27 -10.33 19.55
CA GLU A 318 -3.35 -9.28 20.01
C GLU A 318 -2.46 -8.83 18.85
N ILE A 319 -2.34 -7.51 18.66
CA ILE A 319 -1.47 -6.87 17.68
C ILE A 319 -0.43 -6.07 18.43
N ARG A 320 0.86 -6.26 18.11
CA ARG A 320 1.99 -5.55 18.69
C ARG A 320 2.94 -5.03 17.60
N ASP A 321 3.90 -4.20 17.96
CA ASP A 321 4.90 -3.61 17.05
C ASP A 321 4.29 -2.77 15.91
N ALA A 322 3.05 -2.33 16.04
CA ALA A 322 2.28 -1.63 15.01
C ALA A 322 2.20 -0.10 15.21
N ALA A 323 3.14 0.52 15.94
CA ALA A 323 3.14 1.97 16.24
C ALA A 323 3.03 2.85 14.98
N GLU A 324 3.48 2.37 13.81
CA GLU A 324 3.34 3.07 12.52
C GLU A 324 1.86 3.33 12.13
N LEU A 325 0.90 2.58 12.67
CA LEU A 325 -0.53 2.82 12.47
C LEU A 325 -1.01 4.16 13.02
N ARG A 326 -0.32 4.71 14.03
CA ARG A 326 -0.71 5.99 14.65
C ARG A 326 -0.44 7.22 13.77
N VAL A 327 0.39 7.06 12.74
CA VAL A 327 0.80 8.13 11.82
C VAL A 327 0.34 7.89 10.37
N LYS A 328 -0.72 7.11 10.19
CA LYS A 328 -1.37 6.86 8.90
C LYS A 328 -2.39 7.97 8.58
N GLU A 329 -3.42 7.68 7.82
CA GLU A 329 -4.51 8.57 7.46
C GLU A 329 -5.28 9.06 8.70
N SER A 330 -5.42 8.18 9.68
CA SER A 330 -5.89 8.45 11.04
C SER A 330 -4.93 7.76 12.04
N ASP A 331 -5.13 7.97 13.35
CA ASP A 331 -4.58 7.05 14.36
C ASP A 331 -5.40 5.75 14.29
N ARG A 332 -4.96 4.82 13.41
CA ARG A 332 -5.68 3.57 13.17
C ARG A 332 -5.77 2.67 14.39
N ILE A 333 -4.87 2.80 15.37
CA ILE A 333 -4.97 2.06 16.64
C ILE A 333 -6.17 2.57 17.42
N ALA A 334 -6.22 3.87 17.69
CA ALA A 334 -7.31 4.49 18.43
C ALA A 334 -8.65 4.33 17.72
N THR A 335 -8.72 4.64 16.42
CA THR A 335 -9.96 4.53 15.62
C THR A 335 -10.51 3.11 15.56
N THR A 336 -9.64 2.10 15.43
CA THR A 336 -10.05 0.68 15.44
C THR A 336 -10.57 0.29 16.83
N ALA A 337 -9.88 0.70 17.91
CA ALA A 337 -10.32 0.42 19.28
C ALA A 337 -11.69 1.04 19.56
N ASP A 338 -11.88 2.30 19.21
CA ASP A 338 -13.13 3.02 19.46
C ASP A 338 -14.30 2.43 18.68
N GLY A 339 -14.08 2.08 17.40
CA GLY A 339 -15.11 1.43 16.57
C GLY A 339 -15.52 0.06 17.13
N LEU A 340 -14.57 -0.80 17.52
CA LEU A 340 -14.86 -2.09 18.12
C LEU A 340 -15.57 -1.96 19.48
N ARG A 341 -15.15 -1.01 20.32
CA ARG A 341 -15.81 -0.72 21.61
C ARG A 341 -17.25 -0.25 21.40
N ALA A 342 -17.49 0.62 20.40
CA ALA A 342 -18.84 1.07 20.06
C ALA A 342 -19.74 -0.11 19.63
N MET A 343 -19.18 -1.13 19.00
CA MET A 343 -19.89 -2.36 18.62
C MET A 343 -19.97 -3.39 19.75
N GLY A 344 -19.48 -3.06 20.96
CA GLY A 344 -19.62 -3.90 22.16
C GLY A 344 -18.46 -4.88 22.39
N VAL A 345 -17.34 -4.73 21.71
CA VAL A 345 -16.13 -5.55 21.89
C VAL A 345 -15.27 -4.96 23.03
N GLU A 346 -14.74 -5.81 23.89
CA GLU A 346 -13.72 -5.40 24.86
C GLU A 346 -12.36 -5.29 24.15
N VAL A 347 -11.75 -4.10 24.22
CA VAL A 347 -10.48 -3.78 23.56
C VAL A 347 -9.56 -3.08 24.54
N GLU A 348 -8.36 -3.63 24.71
CA GLU A 348 -7.24 -2.98 25.38
C GLU A 348 -6.33 -2.32 24.32
N GLU A 349 -6.06 -1.04 24.50
CA GLU A 349 -5.23 -0.25 23.60
C GLU A 349 -3.81 -0.11 24.19
N PHE A 350 -2.79 -0.31 23.33
CA PHE A 350 -1.38 -0.11 23.67
C PHE A 350 -0.78 0.98 22.78
N ASP A 351 0.37 1.51 23.14
CA ASP A 351 1.08 2.52 22.33
C ASP A 351 1.40 1.99 20.93
N ASP A 352 1.61 0.69 20.79
CA ASP A 352 2.06 -0.02 19.58
C ASP A 352 1.06 -1.07 19.06
N GLY A 353 -0.18 -1.09 19.55
CA GLY A 353 -1.13 -2.11 19.14
C GLY A 353 -2.43 -2.18 19.91
N LEU A 354 -3.08 -3.34 19.82
CA LEU A 354 -4.40 -3.62 20.40
C LEU A 354 -4.47 -5.05 20.90
N ARG A 355 -5.22 -5.29 21.99
CA ARG A 355 -5.74 -6.63 22.34
C ARG A 355 -7.25 -6.59 22.22
N ILE A 356 -7.81 -7.51 21.47
CA ILE A 356 -9.23 -7.62 21.15
C ILE A 356 -9.76 -8.91 21.74
N ALA A 357 -10.80 -8.81 22.56
CA ALA A 357 -11.49 -10.00 23.08
C ALA A 357 -12.38 -10.63 22.00
N GLY A 358 -12.47 -11.96 22.01
CA GLY A 358 -13.34 -12.73 21.11
C GLY A 358 -13.69 -14.10 21.69
N PRO A 359 -14.77 -14.74 21.20
CA PRO A 359 -15.73 -14.22 20.24
C PRO A 359 -16.70 -13.20 20.87
N ALA A 360 -17.02 -12.15 20.12
CA ALA A 360 -17.91 -11.10 20.55
C ALA A 360 -19.17 -11.06 19.67
N ARG A 361 -20.33 -10.78 20.27
CA ARG A 361 -21.57 -10.50 19.54
C ARG A 361 -21.60 -9.04 19.18
N LEU A 362 -21.29 -8.71 17.92
CA LEU A 362 -21.27 -7.34 17.47
C LEU A 362 -22.68 -6.75 17.44
N ARG A 363 -22.78 -5.48 17.84
CA ARG A 363 -24.00 -4.68 17.78
C ARG A 363 -23.80 -3.53 16.82
N GLY A 364 -24.84 -3.24 16.03
CA GLY A 364 -24.85 -2.08 15.16
C GLY A 364 -24.57 -0.79 15.92
N ALA A 365 -23.70 0.06 15.37
CA ALA A 365 -23.27 1.29 15.99
C ALA A 365 -23.01 2.38 14.93
N GLU A 366 -22.89 3.61 15.38
CA GLU A 366 -22.38 4.71 14.57
C GLU A 366 -20.84 4.69 14.66
N ILE A 367 -20.17 4.56 13.53
CA ILE A 367 -18.70 4.46 13.43
C ILE A 367 -18.18 5.69 12.71
N ASP A 368 -17.27 6.41 13.33
CA ASP A 368 -16.54 7.49 12.70
C ASP A 368 -15.30 6.94 11.99
N SER A 369 -15.25 7.07 10.66
CA SER A 369 -14.08 6.63 9.89
C SER A 369 -12.89 7.59 10.03
N HIS A 370 -13.12 8.80 10.53
CA HIS A 370 -12.13 9.89 10.56
C HIS A 370 -11.50 10.15 9.17
N GLY A 371 -12.27 9.94 8.08
CA GLY A 371 -11.79 10.05 6.71
C GLY A 371 -10.79 8.96 6.28
N ASP A 372 -10.64 7.90 7.08
CA ASP A 372 -9.74 6.78 6.76
C ASP A 372 -10.53 5.65 6.06
N HIS A 373 -10.21 5.44 4.79
CA HIS A 373 -10.85 4.43 3.95
C HIS A 373 -10.69 3.00 4.50
N ARG A 374 -9.57 2.68 5.18
CA ARG A 374 -9.34 1.36 5.78
C ARG A 374 -10.27 1.10 6.95
N ILE A 375 -10.51 2.12 7.76
CA ILE A 375 -11.47 2.07 8.87
C ILE A 375 -12.89 1.93 8.31
N ALA A 376 -13.27 2.77 7.35
CA ALA A 376 -14.61 2.70 6.75
C ALA A 376 -14.91 1.30 6.18
N MET A 377 -13.99 0.72 5.40
CA MET A 377 -14.19 -0.61 4.80
C MET A 377 -14.16 -1.74 5.84
N ALA A 378 -13.27 -1.69 6.85
CA ALA A 378 -13.21 -2.72 7.89
C ALA A 378 -14.48 -2.76 8.73
N PHE A 379 -15.01 -1.60 9.11
CA PHE A 379 -16.26 -1.55 9.89
C PHE A 379 -17.52 -1.76 9.02
N SER A 380 -17.44 -1.59 7.70
CA SER A 380 -18.49 -2.08 6.80
C SER A 380 -18.59 -3.61 6.86
N VAL A 381 -17.45 -4.32 6.85
CA VAL A 381 -17.42 -5.78 7.05
C VAL A 381 -17.97 -6.16 8.42
N ALA A 382 -17.57 -5.45 9.49
CA ALA A 382 -18.12 -5.67 10.83
C ALA A 382 -19.64 -5.47 10.89
N GLY A 383 -20.14 -4.48 10.14
CA GLY A 383 -21.57 -4.19 10.02
C GLY A 383 -22.39 -5.32 9.39
N LEU A 384 -21.80 -6.14 8.50
CA LEU A 384 -22.48 -7.28 7.87
C LEU A 384 -22.82 -8.39 8.87
N ILE A 385 -22.03 -8.53 9.94
CA ILE A 385 -22.18 -9.58 10.94
C ILE A 385 -22.73 -9.05 12.27
N ALA A 386 -23.00 -7.74 12.36
CA ALA A 386 -23.51 -7.10 13.57
C ALA A 386 -25.04 -7.19 13.64
N GLU A 387 -25.57 -7.27 14.88
CA GLU A 387 -27.00 -7.16 15.12
C GLU A 387 -27.47 -5.70 15.12
N GLY A 388 -28.42 -5.39 14.27
CA GLY A 388 -28.98 -4.05 14.17
C GLY A 388 -28.35 -3.23 13.04
N ARG A 389 -28.46 -1.90 13.13
CA ARG A 389 -27.96 -0.98 12.08
C ARG A 389 -26.58 -0.46 12.42
N THR A 390 -25.66 -0.60 11.50
CA THR A 390 -24.36 0.08 11.54
C THR A 390 -24.37 1.25 10.57
N GLU A 391 -23.85 2.39 11.00
CA GLU A 391 -23.73 3.60 10.18
C GLU A 391 -22.28 4.06 10.17
N ILE A 392 -21.69 4.23 8.97
CA ILE A 392 -20.30 4.68 8.82
C ILE A 392 -20.34 6.15 8.40
N LYS A 393 -19.78 7.04 9.24
CA LYS A 393 -19.57 8.44 8.90
C LYS A 393 -18.41 8.58 7.93
N ASP A 394 -18.50 9.60 7.08
CA ASP A 394 -17.49 9.91 6.05
C ASP A 394 -17.13 8.71 5.16
N ALA A 395 -18.12 7.84 4.88
CA ALA A 395 -17.95 6.62 4.09
C ALA A 395 -17.41 6.89 2.68
N ASP A 396 -17.61 8.08 2.12
CA ASP A 396 -17.10 8.49 0.81
C ASP A 396 -15.58 8.49 0.73
N CYS A 397 -14.87 8.48 1.88
CA CYS A 397 -13.40 8.38 1.93
C CYS A 397 -12.86 7.08 1.28
N VAL A 398 -13.68 6.04 1.11
CA VAL A 398 -13.28 4.81 0.40
C VAL A 398 -12.83 5.09 -1.04
N ALA A 399 -13.33 6.17 -1.66
CA ALA A 399 -12.93 6.57 -3.01
C ALA A 399 -11.44 6.91 -3.15
N VAL A 400 -10.75 7.16 -2.05
CA VAL A 400 -9.30 7.39 -2.04
C VAL A 400 -8.56 6.19 -2.63
N SER A 401 -8.97 4.96 -2.28
CA SER A 401 -8.31 3.73 -2.72
C SER A 401 -9.22 2.77 -3.49
N PHE A 402 -10.53 2.74 -3.21
CA PHE A 402 -11.46 1.77 -3.78
C PHE A 402 -12.86 2.38 -3.99
N PRO A 403 -13.04 3.22 -5.02
CA PRO A 403 -14.32 3.91 -5.27
C PRO A 403 -15.51 2.98 -5.46
N GLU A 404 -15.30 1.79 -6.01
CA GLU A 404 -16.35 0.81 -6.31
C GLU A 404 -16.76 -0.05 -5.11
N PHE A 405 -16.13 0.12 -3.93
CA PHE A 405 -16.27 -0.77 -2.78
C PHE A 405 -17.72 -1.04 -2.40
N PHE A 406 -18.53 -0.01 -2.12
CA PHE A 406 -19.91 -0.19 -1.69
C PHE A 406 -20.79 -0.78 -2.79
N GLY A 407 -20.61 -0.34 -4.05
CA GLY A 407 -21.36 -0.89 -5.17
C GLY A 407 -21.08 -2.38 -5.41
N LEU A 408 -19.82 -2.80 -5.24
CA LEU A 408 -19.45 -4.21 -5.32
C LEU A 408 -19.95 -4.99 -4.10
N LEU A 409 -19.83 -4.42 -2.89
CA LEU A 409 -20.31 -5.06 -1.67
C LEU A 409 -21.82 -5.34 -1.78
N ASP A 410 -22.62 -4.36 -2.19
CA ASP A 410 -24.07 -4.50 -2.39
C ASP A 410 -24.41 -5.54 -3.46
N SER A 411 -23.55 -5.71 -4.47
CA SER A 411 -23.79 -6.66 -5.57
C SER A 411 -23.53 -8.12 -5.19
N VAL A 412 -22.83 -8.39 -4.10
CA VAL A 412 -22.48 -9.76 -3.65
C VAL A 412 -23.19 -10.16 -2.34
N ILE A 413 -23.96 -9.27 -1.75
CA ILE A 413 -24.80 -9.54 -0.58
C ILE A 413 -26.22 -9.84 -1.10
N GLU A 414 -26.73 -11.04 -0.83
CA GLU A 414 -28.11 -11.46 -1.11
C GLU A 414 -29.06 -11.22 0.08
#